data_9946eee5767aede0b538b1b9d16b1514
#
_entry.id   9946eee5767aede0b538b1b9d16b1514
#
_cell.length_a   1.000
_cell.length_b   1.000
_cell.length_c   1.000
_cell.angle_alpha   90.00
_cell.angle_beta   90.00
_cell.angle_gamma   90.00
#
_symmetry.space_group_name_H-M   'P 1'
#
loop_
_entity.id
_entity.type
_entity.pdbx_description
1 polymer ?
#
loop_
_entity_poly.entity_id
_entity_poly.type
_entity_poly.pdbx_seq_one_letter_code
_entity_poly.pdbx_strand_id
1 'polypeptide(L)'
;SMKYLFIGVFTLLCLFACQSNDSQYIIEGTLPTAQQDGEWIYLAPMENASIENIDSTRIENARFTFQGTGEEMKVLRMRILLRLKFQELLVVTEPGVTSVRIDSISSASGTPQNDALQHWKDRKQKTNSESYALWTALKTCSPEDSTRIKQTWDSLRVETQAFNYAFMKEHINQTVGKFLYKMIKTSLTEEQRKELDEANH
;
A
#
# COMPACT_ATOMS: atom_id res chain seq x y z
N SER A 1 -67.30 -22.08 31.29
CA SER A 1 -66.79 -21.16 30.28
C SER A 1 -65.33 -20.73 30.66
N MET A 2 -64.40 -21.33 29.98
CA MET A 2 -62.96 -21.03 30.16
C MET A 2 -62.54 -19.99 29.13
N LYS A 3 -62.11 -18.83 29.63
CA LYS A 3 -61.55 -17.78 28.80
C LYS A 3 -60.05 -18.01 28.63
N TYR A 4 -59.60 -18.35 27.41
CA TYR A 4 -58.22 -18.44 27.07
C TYR A 4 -57.63 -17.05 26.85
N LEU A 5 -56.68 -16.68 27.71
CA LEU A 5 -55.90 -15.45 27.60
C LEU A 5 -54.72 -15.73 26.67
N PHE A 6 -54.74 -15.20 25.42
CA PHE A 6 -53.62 -15.21 24.54
C PHE A 6 -52.63 -14.13 24.92
N ILE A 7 -51.51 -14.51 25.49
CA ILE A 7 -50.39 -13.60 25.70
C ILE A 7 -49.55 -13.65 24.42
N GLY A 8 -49.69 -12.60 23.62
CA GLY A 8 -48.81 -12.41 22.44
C GLY A 8 -47.42 -11.96 22.89
N VAL A 9 -46.45 -12.82 22.76
CA VAL A 9 -45.05 -12.46 22.93
C VAL A 9 -44.62 -11.68 21.69
N PHE A 10 -44.55 -10.37 21.81
CA PHE A 10 -43.99 -9.48 20.78
C PHE A 10 -42.46 -9.56 20.86
N THR A 11 -41.88 -10.41 20.05
CA THR A 11 -40.41 -10.53 19.91
C THR A 11 -39.92 -9.31 19.13
N LEU A 12 -39.39 -8.34 19.85
CA LEU A 12 -38.70 -7.16 19.28
C LEU A 12 -37.40 -7.64 18.69
N LEU A 13 -37.37 -7.93 17.40
CA LEU A 13 -36.14 -8.12 16.62
C LEU A 13 -35.43 -6.76 16.55
N CYS A 14 -34.46 -6.55 17.43
CA CYS A 14 -33.50 -5.48 17.26
C CYS A 14 -32.61 -5.82 16.03
N LEU A 15 -33.02 -5.31 14.88
CA LEU A 15 -32.14 -5.20 13.72
C LEU A 15 -31.04 -4.21 14.09
N PHE A 16 -29.91 -4.69 14.58
CA PHE A 16 -28.68 -3.94 14.52
C PHE A 16 -28.34 -3.77 13.04
N ALA A 17 -28.87 -2.72 12.43
CA ALA A 17 -28.32 -2.21 11.20
C ALA A 17 -26.88 -1.79 11.53
N CYS A 18 -25.91 -2.62 11.19
CA CYS A 18 -24.53 -2.16 11.01
C CYS A 18 -24.60 -1.02 9.99
N GLN A 19 -24.64 0.22 10.46
CA GLN A 19 -24.28 1.35 9.63
C GLN A 19 -22.78 1.14 9.32
N SER A 20 -22.51 0.55 8.16
CA SER A 20 -21.21 0.66 7.55
C SER A 20 -20.99 2.16 7.34
N ASN A 21 -20.13 2.76 8.13
CA ASN A 21 -19.68 4.12 7.90
C ASN A 21 -18.87 4.08 6.60
N ASP A 22 -19.48 4.48 5.48
CA ASP A 22 -18.90 4.44 4.14
C ASP A 22 -17.57 5.22 4.01
N SER A 23 -17.17 5.93 5.06
CA SER A 23 -15.93 6.69 5.15
C SER A 23 -14.84 6.07 6.03
N GLN A 24 -15.09 4.90 6.64
CA GLN A 24 -14.17 4.26 7.58
C GLN A 24 -13.21 3.32 6.87
N TYR A 25 -11.92 3.46 7.15
CA TYR A 25 -10.92 2.46 6.78
C TYR A 25 -10.67 1.47 7.93
N ILE A 26 -10.38 0.23 7.56
CA ILE A 26 -9.88 -0.81 8.46
C ILE A 26 -8.63 -1.42 7.80
N ILE A 27 -7.53 -1.49 8.55
CA ILE A 27 -6.31 -2.18 8.13
C ILE A 27 -6.16 -3.41 9.01
N GLU A 28 -6.24 -4.58 8.41
CA GLU A 28 -6.03 -5.87 9.07
C GLU A 28 -4.68 -6.45 8.66
N GLY A 29 -3.77 -6.56 9.59
CA GLY A 29 -2.42 -7.02 9.34
C GLY A 29 -2.12 -8.39 9.91
N THR A 30 -1.28 -9.14 9.21
CA THR A 30 -0.77 -10.45 9.61
C THR A 30 0.74 -10.52 9.47
N LEU A 31 1.37 -11.26 10.38
CA LEU A 31 2.79 -11.61 10.35
C LEU A 31 2.94 -13.14 10.20
N PRO A 32 4.07 -13.65 9.68
CA PRO A 32 4.27 -15.09 9.48
C PRO A 32 4.38 -15.89 10.79
N THR A 33 4.81 -15.24 11.89
CA THR A 33 5.01 -15.88 13.20
C THR A 33 4.67 -14.91 14.32
N ALA A 34 4.50 -15.42 15.52
CA ALA A 34 4.24 -14.65 16.73
C ALA A 34 5.52 -14.07 17.41
N GLN A 35 6.66 -14.09 16.73
CA GLN A 35 7.93 -13.58 17.30
C GLN A 35 7.88 -12.09 17.66
N GLN A 36 7.04 -11.32 16.99
CA GLN A 36 6.84 -9.90 17.25
C GLN A 36 5.65 -9.60 18.16
N ASP A 37 5.01 -10.62 18.73
CA ASP A 37 3.90 -10.39 19.66
C ASP A 37 4.35 -9.54 20.86
N GLY A 38 3.53 -8.56 21.20
CA GLY A 38 3.84 -7.55 22.21
C GLY A 38 4.61 -6.32 21.68
N GLU A 39 5.16 -6.36 20.47
CA GLU A 39 5.81 -5.19 19.85
C GLU A 39 4.77 -4.18 19.33
N TRP A 40 5.21 -2.94 19.27
CA TRP A 40 4.42 -1.86 18.70
C TRP A 40 4.56 -1.80 17.19
N ILE A 41 3.43 -1.60 16.51
CA ILE A 41 3.38 -1.18 15.11
C ILE A 41 2.69 0.17 15.01
N TYR A 42 3.19 1.03 14.13
CA TYR A 42 2.77 2.41 13.97
C TYR A 42 2.20 2.63 12.57
N LEU A 43 1.17 3.47 12.50
CA LEU A 43 0.61 3.98 11.26
C LEU A 43 0.80 5.50 11.24
N ALA A 44 1.76 5.98 10.46
CA ALA A 44 2.16 7.37 10.41
C ALA A 44 1.83 8.00 9.05
N PRO A 45 1.38 9.26 9.00
CA PRO A 45 1.26 9.97 7.72
C PRO A 45 2.62 10.15 7.07
N MET A 46 2.66 10.18 5.73
CA MET A 46 3.89 10.37 4.98
C MET A 46 4.43 11.81 5.09
N GLU A 47 3.56 12.77 5.37
CA GLU A 47 3.90 14.17 5.53
C GLU A 47 3.42 14.68 6.89
N ASN A 48 4.18 15.58 7.49
CA ASN A 48 3.84 16.24 8.75
C ASN A 48 3.52 15.27 9.90
N ALA A 49 4.23 14.13 9.96
CA ALA A 49 4.09 13.19 11.05
C ALA A 49 4.45 13.84 12.39
N SER A 50 3.58 13.68 13.39
CA SER A 50 3.77 14.16 14.76
C SER A 50 3.23 13.11 15.74
N ILE A 51 3.55 13.26 17.01
CA ILE A 51 3.04 12.36 18.06
C ILE A 51 1.50 12.33 18.08
N GLU A 52 0.86 13.43 17.69
CA GLU A 52 -0.60 13.57 17.74
C GLU A 52 -1.33 12.86 16.59
N ASN A 53 -0.65 12.60 15.46
CA ASN A 53 -1.24 12.01 14.26
C ASN A 53 -0.64 10.65 13.86
N ILE A 54 0.19 10.05 14.73
CA ILE A 54 0.69 8.70 14.59
C ILE A 54 -0.15 7.76 15.43
N ASP A 55 -0.83 6.83 14.76
CA ASP A 55 -1.52 5.74 15.44
C ASP A 55 -0.58 4.61 15.79
N SER A 56 -0.87 3.91 16.87
CA SER A 56 -0.09 2.75 17.28
C SER A 56 -0.99 1.64 17.84
N THR A 57 -0.58 0.41 17.62
CA THR A 57 -1.24 -0.75 18.21
C THR A 57 -0.19 -1.82 18.54
N ARG A 58 -0.56 -2.79 19.38
CA ARG A 58 0.28 -3.94 19.68
C ARG A 58 -0.02 -5.08 18.72
N ILE A 59 1.04 -5.83 18.40
CA ILE A 59 0.92 -7.09 17.67
C ILE A 59 0.55 -8.18 18.67
N GLU A 60 -0.53 -8.91 18.40
CA GLU A 60 -1.04 -10.01 19.22
C GLU A 60 -1.44 -11.18 18.33
N ASN A 61 -0.97 -12.37 18.64
CA ASN A 61 -1.21 -13.58 17.85
C ASN A 61 -0.82 -13.40 16.36
N ALA A 62 0.33 -12.77 16.11
CA ALA A 62 0.81 -12.43 14.78
C ALA A 62 -0.16 -11.56 13.94
N ARG A 63 -0.96 -10.72 14.61
CA ARG A 63 -1.97 -9.84 13.98
C ARG A 63 -1.96 -8.44 14.58
N PHE A 64 -2.46 -7.50 13.81
CA PHE A 64 -2.73 -6.13 14.27
C PHE A 64 -3.88 -5.54 13.46
N THR A 65 -4.52 -4.51 14.02
CA THR A 65 -5.61 -3.80 13.35
C THR A 65 -5.50 -2.30 13.60
N PHE A 66 -5.73 -1.50 12.55
CA PHE A 66 -5.97 -0.06 12.64
C PHE A 66 -7.34 0.23 12.04
N GLN A 67 -8.00 1.25 12.56
CA GLN A 67 -9.25 1.77 12.01
C GLN A 67 -9.33 3.28 12.20
N GLY A 68 -9.99 3.94 11.28
CA GLY A 68 -10.15 5.38 11.33
C GLY A 68 -10.91 5.92 10.14
N THR A 69 -10.85 7.22 9.95
CA THR A 69 -11.48 7.93 8.85
C THR A 69 -10.44 8.79 8.13
N GLY A 70 -10.77 9.16 6.91
CA GLY A 70 -9.91 10.00 6.07
C GLY A 70 -9.05 9.20 5.10
N GLU A 71 -8.85 9.80 3.92
CA GLU A 71 -8.04 9.24 2.86
C GLU A 71 -6.68 9.93 2.83
N GLU A 72 -5.62 9.14 3.01
CA GLU A 72 -4.26 9.66 3.09
C GLU A 72 -3.24 8.57 2.77
N MET A 73 -2.09 8.98 2.22
CA MET A 73 -0.93 8.10 2.12
C MET A 73 -0.24 8.00 3.48
N LYS A 74 -0.14 6.78 4.00
CA LYS A 74 0.52 6.48 5.28
C LYS A 74 1.58 5.40 5.13
N VAL A 75 2.41 5.28 6.15
CA VAL A 75 3.40 4.22 6.28
C VAL A 75 3.12 3.41 7.54
N LEU A 76 3.01 2.10 7.37
CA LEU A 76 3.11 1.14 8.46
C LEU A 76 4.59 0.95 8.79
N ARG A 77 4.94 1.07 10.06
CA ARG A 77 6.32 0.95 10.53
C ARG A 77 6.40 0.10 11.78
N MET A 78 7.28 -0.89 11.76
CA MET A 78 7.60 -1.69 12.93
C MET A 78 9.12 -1.90 13.07
N ARG A 79 9.57 -2.06 14.31
CA ARG A 79 10.97 -2.39 14.61
C ARG A 79 11.22 -3.88 14.43
N ILE A 80 12.30 -4.23 13.73
CA ILE A 80 12.77 -5.61 13.64
C ILE A 80 13.79 -5.83 14.75
N LEU A 81 13.45 -6.62 15.76
CA LEU A 81 14.18 -6.78 17.02
C LEU A 81 15.67 -7.16 16.85
N LEU A 82 16.00 -8.01 15.89
CA LEU A 82 17.34 -8.55 15.73
C LEU A 82 18.25 -7.76 14.79
N ARG A 83 17.75 -6.72 14.10
CA ARG A 83 18.49 -6.07 13.00
C ARG A 83 18.68 -4.57 13.17
N LEU A 84 18.19 -3.96 14.24
CA LEU A 84 18.13 -2.50 14.41
C LEU A 84 17.55 -1.76 13.19
N LYS A 85 16.65 -2.44 12.46
CA LYS A 85 15.98 -1.95 11.26
C LYS A 85 14.50 -1.77 11.52
N PHE A 86 13.91 -0.84 10.79
CA PHE A 86 12.47 -0.71 10.68
C PHE A 86 12.01 -1.42 9.42
N GLN A 87 10.90 -2.15 9.52
CA GLN A 87 10.16 -2.59 8.36
C GLN A 87 9.07 -1.57 8.08
N GLU A 88 8.99 -1.15 6.82
CA GLU A 88 8.06 -0.12 6.39
C GLU A 88 7.23 -0.62 5.21
N LEU A 89 5.95 -0.28 5.22
CA LEU A 89 5.02 -0.56 4.13
C LEU A 89 4.14 0.66 3.88
N LEU A 90 4.17 1.17 2.67
CA LEU A 90 3.24 2.21 2.21
C LEU A 90 1.84 1.63 2.03
N VAL A 91 0.85 2.35 2.55
CA VAL A 91 -0.58 2.06 2.42
C VAL A 91 -1.36 3.34 2.17
N VAL A 92 -2.51 3.22 1.54
CA VAL A 92 -3.50 4.30 1.45
C VAL A 92 -4.60 4.00 2.46
N THR A 93 -4.89 4.93 3.36
CA THR A 93 -6.12 4.87 4.14
C THR A 93 -7.25 5.30 3.23
N GLU A 94 -8.17 4.41 2.95
CA GLU A 94 -9.35 4.64 2.13
C GLU A 94 -10.51 3.76 2.62
N PRO A 95 -11.77 4.12 2.37
CA PRO A 95 -12.90 3.34 2.86
C PRO A 95 -12.82 1.87 2.47
N GLY A 96 -13.12 0.99 3.43
CA GLY A 96 -13.07 -0.46 3.24
C GLY A 96 -12.02 -1.16 4.09
N VAL A 97 -11.79 -2.43 3.81
CA VAL A 97 -10.85 -3.28 4.54
C VAL A 97 -9.62 -3.53 3.69
N THR A 98 -8.47 -3.05 4.17
CA THR A 98 -7.16 -3.34 3.57
C THR A 98 -6.51 -4.48 4.34
N SER A 99 -6.21 -5.57 3.63
CA SER A 99 -5.44 -6.69 4.15
C SER A 99 -3.96 -6.45 3.96
N VAL A 100 -3.21 -6.46 5.05
CA VAL A 100 -1.76 -6.27 5.07
C VAL A 100 -1.07 -7.56 5.49
N ARG A 101 -0.01 -7.90 4.79
CA ARG A 101 0.91 -8.97 5.17
C ARG A 101 2.29 -8.38 5.35
N ILE A 102 2.81 -8.47 6.57
CA ILE A 102 4.19 -8.09 6.89
C ILE A 102 5.05 -9.35 6.80
N ASP A 103 6.01 -9.36 5.88
CA ASP A 103 6.93 -10.47 5.65
C ASP A 103 8.24 -9.91 5.08
N SER A 104 9.14 -10.79 4.62
CA SER A 104 10.34 -10.39 3.86
C SER A 104 10.00 -9.51 2.65
N ILE A 105 8.87 -9.76 2.01
CA ILE A 105 8.21 -8.91 1.02
C ILE A 105 6.80 -8.64 1.53
N SER A 106 6.59 -7.43 2.07
CA SER A 106 5.30 -7.03 2.60
C SER A 106 4.36 -6.57 1.49
N SER A 107 3.06 -6.77 1.69
CA SER A 107 2.01 -6.40 0.73
C SER A 107 0.77 -5.83 1.40
N ALA A 108 0.01 -5.04 0.65
CA ALA A 108 -1.29 -4.52 1.04
C ALA A 108 -2.26 -4.62 -0.14
N SER A 109 -3.50 -5.06 0.11
CA SER A 109 -4.53 -5.24 -0.91
C SER A 109 -5.94 -5.20 -0.30
N GLY A 110 -6.96 -5.21 -1.14
CA GLY A 110 -8.36 -5.32 -0.73
C GLY A 110 -9.16 -4.02 -0.89
N THR A 111 -8.51 -2.91 -1.21
CA THR A 111 -9.15 -1.65 -1.55
C THR A 111 -8.55 -1.08 -2.84
N PRO A 112 -9.29 -0.29 -3.63
CA PRO A 112 -8.87 0.09 -4.99
C PRO A 112 -7.49 0.74 -5.07
N GLN A 113 -7.18 1.71 -4.21
CA GLN A 113 -5.89 2.40 -4.27
C GLN A 113 -4.74 1.57 -3.70
N ASN A 114 -5.00 0.70 -2.70
CA ASN A 114 -3.99 -0.23 -2.19
C ASN A 114 -3.69 -1.33 -3.22
N ASP A 115 -4.70 -1.82 -3.95
CA ASP A 115 -4.49 -2.77 -5.05
C ASP A 115 -3.66 -2.14 -6.18
N ALA A 116 -3.98 -0.91 -6.57
CA ALA A 116 -3.19 -0.16 -7.55
C ALA A 116 -1.75 0.07 -7.08
N LEU A 117 -1.56 0.50 -5.83
CA LEU A 117 -0.24 0.70 -5.23
C LEU A 117 0.56 -0.61 -5.18
N GLN A 118 -0.08 -1.73 -4.84
CA GLN A 118 0.58 -3.04 -4.82
C GLN A 118 1.03 -3.46 -6.22
N HIS A 119 0.18 -3.27 -7.23
CA HIS A 119 0.54 -3.53 -8.63
C HIS A 119 1.77 -2.71 -9.07
N TRP A 120 1.82 -1.41 -8.71
CA TRP A 120 2.98 -0.57 -8.98
C TRP A 120 4.24 -1.06 -8.24
N LYS A 121 4.13 -1.44 -6.96
CA LYS A 121 5.25 -1.98 -6.17
C LYS A 121 5.79 -3.29 -6.77
N ASP A 122 4.91 -4.19 -7.18
CA ASP A 122 5.29 -5.47 -7.80
C ASP A 122 6.05 -5.25 -9.11
N ARG A 123 5.58 -4.32 -9.95
CA ARG A 123 6.27 -3.94 -11.18
C ARG A 123 7.64 -3.32 -10.89
N LYS A 124 7.72 -2.43 -9.92
CA LYS A 124 8.99 -1.82 -9.49
C LYS A 124 9.98 -2.86 -8.99
N GLN A 125 9.53 -3.81 -8.19
CA GLN A 125 10.38 -4.90 -7.69
C GLN A 125 10.91 -5.76 -8.84
N LYS A 126 10.06 -6.13 -9.80
CA LYS A 126 10.46 -6.86 -11.00
C LYS A 126 11.54 -6.09 -11.78
N THR A 127 11.30 -4.81 -12.05
CA THR A 127 12.25 -3.93 -12.74
C THR A 127 13.60 -3.83 -12.00
N ASN A 128 13.56 -3.71 -10.66
CA ASN A 128 14.78 -3.67 -9.85
C ASN A 128 15.57 -4.98 -9.94
N SER A 129 14.90 -6.12 -9.92
CA SER A 129 15.53 -7.45 -10.05
C SER A 129 16.17 -7.63 -11.44
N GLU A 130 15.48 -7.23 -12.49
CA GLU A 130 15.99 -7.27 -13.87
C GLU A 130 17.20 -6.33 -14.04
N SER A 131 17.11 -5.11 -13.51
CA SER A 131 18.22 -4.14 -13.53
C SER A 131 19.45 -4.66 -12.78
N TYR A 132 19.25 -5.29 -11.62
CA TYR A 132 20.34 -5.89 -10.86
C TYR A 132 21.01 -7.04 -11.61
N ALA A 133 20.22 -7.90 -12.27
CA ALA A 133 20.75 -8.98 -13.10
C ALA A 133 21.60 -8.46 -14.26
N LEU A 134 21.13 -7.42 -14.96
CA LEU A 134 21.88 -6.76 -16.04
C LEU A 134 23.18 -6.12 -15.52
N TRP A 135 23.11 -5.43 -14.40
CA TRP A 135 24.28 -4.83 -13.76
C TRP A 135 25.33 -5.87 -13.37
N THR A 136 24.89 -7.01 -12.83
CA THR A 136 25.79 -8.12 -12.47
C THR A 136 26.42 -8.73 -13.71
N ALA A 137 25.65 -8.93 -14.79
CA ALA A 137 26.15 -9.45 -16.05
C ALA A 137 27.22 -8.54 -16.70
N LEU A 138 27.06 -7.21 -16.58
CA LEU A 138 28.04 -6.24 -17.10
C LEU A 138 29.44 -6.38 -16.48
N LYS A 139 29.55 -6.89 -15.25
CA LYS A 139 30.85 -7.02 -14.56
C LYS A 139 31.77 -8.05 -15.15
N THR A 140 31.21 -9.06 -15.82
CA THR A 140 31.99 -10.25 -16.31
C THR A 140 31.75 -10.56 -17.76
N CYS A 141 31.06 -9.70 -18.52
CA CYS A 141 30.73 -9.94 -19.91
C CYS A 141 31.85 -9.57 -20.88
N SER A 142 31.77 -10.10 -22.12
CA SER A 142 32.58 -9.67 -23.24
C SER A 142 32.20 -8.24 -23.70
N PRO A 143 33.07 -7.54 -24.47
CA PRO A 143 32.73 -6.25 -25.08
C PRO A 143 31.48 -6.30 -25.97
N GLU A 144 31.27 -7.38 -26.72
CA GLU A 144 30.09 -7.58 -27.57
C GLU A 144 28.82 -7.74 -26.73
N ASP A 145 28.88 -8.57 -25.69
CA ASP A 145 27.77 -8.76 -24.75
C ASP A 145 27.46 -7.48 -23.98
N SER A 146 28.46 -6.67 -23.66
CA SER A 146 28.27 -5.37 -23.00
C SER A 146 27.35 -4.45 -23.81
N THR A 147 27.50 -4.40 -25.12
CA THR A 147 26.64 -3.60 -25.99
C THR A 147 25.19 -4.08 -25.95
N ARG A 148 24.98 -5.39 -26.04
CA ARG A 148 23.64 -6.02 -25.96
C ARG A 148 22.98 -5.78 -24.60
N ILE A 149 23.72 -5.94 -23.51
CA ILE A 149 23.22 -5.72 -22.15
C ILE A 149 22.78 -4.25 -21.97
N LYS A 150 23.59 -3.30 -22.45
CA LYS A 150 23.24 -1.86 -22.41
C LYS A 150 21.97 -1.54 -23.19
N GLN A 151 21.79 -2.14 -24.39
CA GLN A 151 20.55 -2.00 -25.17
C GLN A 151 19.33 -2.56 -24.41
N THR A 152 19.48 -3.72 -23.78
CA THR A 152 18.41 -4.30 -22.94
C THR A 152 18.08 -3.39 -21.77
N TRP A 153 19.09 -2.81 -21.12
CA TRP A 153 18.89 -1.85 -20.01
C TRP A 153 18.15 -0.59 -20.47
N ASP A 154 18.51 -0.04 -21.64
CA ASP A 154 17.80 1.10 -22.21
C ASP A 154 16.35 0.79 -22.53
N SER A 155 16.06 -0.39 -23.06
CA SER A 155 14.69 -0.86 -23.30
C SER A 155 13.90 -0.97 -22.00
N LEU A 156 14.49 -1.56 -20.96
CA LEU A 156 13.87 -1.68 -19.63
C LEU A 156 13.57 -0.30 -19.03
N ARG A 157 14.46 0.67 -19.20
CA ARG A 157 14.26 2.05 -18.75
C ARG A 157 13.08 2.72 -19.46
N VAL A 158 12.98 2.56 -20.77
CA VAL A 158 11.89 3.12 -21.58
C VAL A 158 10.55 2.49 -21.20
N GLU A 159 10.51 1.16 -21.04
CA GLU A 159 9.29 0.45 -20.58
C GLU A 159 8.87 0.90 -19.19
N THR A 160 9.81 1.07 -18.28
CA THR A 160 9.53 1.53 -16.91
C THR A 160 8.97 2.95 -16.89
N GLN A 161 9.53 3.84 -17.71
CA GLN A 161 9.03 5.21 -17.85
C GLN A 161 7.60 5.23 -18.40
N ALA A 162 7.33 4.43 -19.44
CA ALA A 162 6.01 4.31 -20.03
C ALA A 162 4.97 3.76 -19.03
N PHE A 163 5.34 2.74 -18.25
CA PHE A 163 4.50 2.18 -17.20
C PHE A 163 4.19 3.21 -16.12
N ASN A 164 5.20 3.91 -15.60
CA ASN A 164 5.02 4.94 -14.58
C ASN A 164 4.13 6.08 -15.06
N TYR A 165 4.33 6.53 -16.29
CA TYR A 165 3.49 7.57 -16.89
C TYR A 165 2.03 7.12 -17.02
N ALA A 166 1.78 5.93 -17.56
CA ALA A 166 0.44 5.38 -17.72
C ALA A 166 -0.27 5.23 -16.35
N PHE A 167 0.44 4.71 -15.35
CA PHE A 167 -0.07 4.58 -14.00
C PHE A 167 -0.45 5.94 -13.38
N MET A 168 0.43 6.92 -13.47
CA MET A 168 0.15 8.25 -12.94
C MET A 168 -1.00 8.93 -13.67
N LYS A 169 -1.10 8.78 -15.00
CA LYS A 169 -2.21 9.32 -15.79
C LYS A 169 -3.55 8.74 -15.37
N GLU A 170 -3.60 7.44 -15.09
CA GLU A 170 -4.81 6.75 -14.63
C GLU A 170 -5.23 7.19 -13.22
N HIS A 171 -4.27 7.46 -12.33
CA HIS A 171 -4.52 7.70 -10.92
C HIS A 171 -4.25 9.15 -10.44
N ILE A 172 -4.01 10.11 -11.34
CA ILE A 172 -3.55 11.46 -10.99
C ILE A 172 -4.49 12.21 -10.03
N ASN A 173 -5.78 11.92 -10.08
CA ASN A 173 -6.78 12.55 -9.20
C ASN A 173 -7.02 11.77 -7.89
N GLN A 174 -6.30 10.67 -7.68
CA GLN A 174 -6.35 9.84 -6.48
C GLN A 174 -5.13 10.07 -5.59
N THR A 175 -5.25 9.77 -4.31
CA THR A 175 -4.15 9.89 -3.33
C THR A 175 -2.90 9.15 -3.76
N VAL A 176 -3.03 7.90 -4.24
CA VAL A 176 -1.91 7.08 -4.70
C VAL A 176 -1.20 7.70 -5.90
N GLY A 177 -1.94 8.22 -6.88
CA GLY A 177 -1.37 8.83 -8.08
C GLY A 177 -0.66 10.15 -7.78
N LYS A 178 -1.27 11.02 -6.97
CA LYS A 178 -0.66 12.28 -6.51
C LYS A 178 0.64 12.03 -5.74
N PHE A 179 0.64 11.03 -4.85
CA PHE A 179 1.83 10.65 -4.11
C PHE A 179 2.95 10.15 -5.03
N LEU A 180 2.65 9.22 -5.94
CA LEU A 180 3.65 8.71 -6.87
C LEU A 180 4.16 9.78 -7.83
N TYR A 181 3.30 10.66 -8.32
CA TYR A 181 3.72 11.79 -9.14
C TYR A 181 4.73 12.66 -8.39
N LYS A 182 4.43 13.06 -7.15
CA LYS A 182 5.36 13.85 -6.31
C LYS A 182 6.70 13.14 -6.11
N MET A 183 6.69 11.82 -5.94
CA MET A 183 7.87 11.01 -5.64
C MET A 183 8.77 10.77 -6.86
N ILE A 184 8.19 10.54 -8.05
CA ILE A 184 8.95 10.06 -9.21
C ILE A 184 8.76 10.89 -10.49
N LYS A 185 8.17 12.09 -10.42
CA LYS A 185 7.96 12.96 -11.59
C LYS A 185 9.23 13.29 -12.38
N THR A 186 10.38 13.27 -11.73
CA THR A 186 11.68 13.50 -12.38
C THR A 186 12.08 12.40 -13.36
N SER A 187 11.45 11.22 -13.30
CA SER A 187 11.64 10.12 -14.26
C SER A 187 10.85 10.30 -15.55
N LEU A 188 9.97 11.29 -15.61
CA LEU A 188 9.11 11.57 -16.75
C LEU A 188 9.73 12.64 -17.67
N THR A 189 9.31 12.64 -18.94
CA THR A 189 9.64 13.73 -19.85
C THR A 189 8.96 15.03 -19.42
N GLU A 190 9.45 16.15 -19.95
CA GLU A 190 8.85 17.46 -19.67
C GLU A 190 7.41 17.55 -20.19
N GLU A 191 7.12 16.98 -21.35
CA GLU A 191 5.79 16.91 -21.95
C GLU A 191 4.83 16.10 -21.09
N GLN A 192 5.27 14.91 -20.62
CA GLN A 192 4.48 14.06 -19.72
C GLN A 192 4.18 14.76 -18.39
N ARG A 193 5.15 15.47 -17.82
CA ARG A 193 4.93 16.24 -16.58
C ARG A 193 3.91 17.35 -16.80
N LYS A 194 4.03 18.10 -17.88
CA LYS A 194 3.09 19.17 -18.22
C LYS A 194 1.66 18.65 -18.36
N GLU A 195 1.48 17.53 -19.07
CA GLU A 195 0.17 16.89 -19.22
C GLU A 195 -0.43 16.47 -17.87
N LEU A 196 0.37 15.88 -16.98
CA LEU A 196 -0.09 15.47 -15.66
C LEU A 196 -0.35 16.66 -14.73
N ASP A 197 0.43 17.73 -14.80
CA ASP A 197 0.18 18.96 -14.05
C ASP A 197 -1.14 19.62 -14.47
N GLU A 198 -1.46 19.62 -15.77
CA GLU A 198 -2.74 20.12 -16.29
C GLU A 198 -3.94 19.24 -15.89
N ALA A 199 -3.73 17.93 -15.69
CA ALA A 199 -4.77 16.99 -15.29
C ALA A 199 -4.99 16.91 -13.76
N ASN A 200 -4.05 17.42 -12.97
CA ASN A 200 -4.11 17.39 -11.51
C ASN A 200 -4.86 18.61 -10.97
N HIS A 201 -6.17 18.51 -10.89
CA HIS A 201 -7.09 19.54 -10.37
C HIS A 201 -7.47 19.33 -8.92
#